data_e7525d84bd59f7ee14edf0a9634a9a1a
#
_entry.id   e7525d84bd59f7ee14edf0a9634a9a1a
#
_cell.length_a   1.000
_cell.length_b   1.000
_cell.length_c   1.000
_cell.angle_alpha   90.00
_cell.angle_beta   90.00
_cell.angle_gamma   90.00
#
_symmetry.space_group_name_H-M   'P 1'
#
loop_
_entity.id
_entity.type
_entity.pdbx_description
1 polymer ?
#
loop_
_entity_poly.entity_id
_entity_poly.type
_entity_poly.pdbx_seq_one_letter_code
_entity_poly.pdbx_strand_id
1 'polypeptide(L)'
;MKKLIVALCVLAVLTSALFAGGTAEGAAKKSNLRVGMVTDAGTIDDKSFNQGTWEGILRASKDFALDVKYLKPAGTTEADYLKEIGNLVDAGYNMVICPGFKFESALYVAQDKYPNVKFVILDGQPRTADYSDDRIEGNVVGVYWAEHESGFLAGLAAALQFKNGNFGFIGGMEVPAVQKFNWGFQQGVKYANANFGSNVTMKQENNLYQGTFDDIGAGQQIAASMYDRGVDVIFAAAGGVGVGVINEAKNRAAAGKKVWVIGVDVDQYNEGVMPNGSSIILTSAMKYLDRASYDMIENELNGRFPGGSILHLDSRNDGVGIPVENPNLDKSVTDLVAQAFAQMKSGAIKVADTGDGLFK
;
A
#
# COMPACT_ATOMS: atom_id res chain seq x y z
N MET A 1 72.56 -14.49 -34.33
CA MET A 1 71.09 -14.47 -34.28
C MET A 1 70.45 -15.32 -33.18
N LYS A 2 71.12 -16.18 -32.47
CA LYS A 2 70.53 -17.00 -31.36
C LYS A 2 70.57 -16.39 -29.99
N LYS A 3 71.26 -15.26 -29.79
CA LYS A 3 71.34 -14.55 -28.47
C LYS A 3 70.35 -13.39 -28.30
N LEU A 4 69.65 -12.98 -29.38
CA LEU A 4 68.67 -11.90 -29.34
C LEU A 4 67.22 -12.38 -29.03
N ILE A 5 66.98 -13.68 -29.24
CA ILE A 5 65.64 -14.30 -29.01
C ILE A 5 65.44 -14.65 -27.52
N VAL A 6 66.47 -14.89 -26.77
CA VAL A 6 66.40 -15.22 -25.33
C VAL A 6 66.11 -13.96 -24.45
N ALA A 7 66.55 -12.79 -24.91
CA ALA A 7 66.28 -11.53 -24.17
C ALA A 7 64.84 -11.02 -24.31
N LEU A 8 64.14 -11.37 -25.42
CA LEU A 8 62.73 -10.97 -25.64
C LEU A 8 61.73 -11.85 -24.86
N CYS A 9 62.08 -13.12 -24.61
CA CYS A 9 61.19 -14.01 -23.84
C CYS A 9 61.21 -13.77 -22.31
N VAL A 10 62.29 -13.20 -21.80
CA VAL A 10 62.39 -12.88 -20.35
C VAL A 10 61.67 -11.55 -20.00
N LEU A 11 61.53 -10.63 -20.96
CA LEU A 11 60.80 -9.39 -20.76
C LEU A 11 59.27 -9.55 -20.88
N ALA A 12 58.79 -10.60 -21.53
CA ALA A 12 57.35 -10.89 -21.66
C ALA A 12 56.74 -11.62 -20.44
N VAL A 13 57.58 -12.21 -19.57
CA VAL A 13 57.12 -12.91 -18.36
C VAL A 13 57.05 -11.98 -17.14
N LEU A 14 57.68 -10.80 -17.18
CA LEU A 14 57.69 -9.83 -16.07
C LEU A 14 56.59 -8.80 -16.17
N THR A 15 55.81 -8.75 -17.29
CA THR A 15 54.67 -7.82 -17.43
C THR A 15 53.30 -8.47 -17.19
N SER A 16 53.24 -9.76 -16.96
CA SER A 16 51.99 -10.48 -16.66
C SER A 16 51.69 -10.65 -15.16
N ALA A 17 52.55 -10.15 -14.27
CA ALA A 17 52.35 -10.23 -12.81
C ALA A 17 51.77 -8.98 -12.17
N LEU A 18 51.37 -7.95 -12.96
CA LEU A 18 50.87 -6.67 -12.44
C LEU A 18 49.39 -6.41 -12.72
N PHE A 19 48.63 -7.41 -13.27
CA PHE A 19 47.18 -7.32 -13.46
C PHE A 19 46.36 -8.39 -12.70
N ALA A 20 46.96 -9.02 -11.68
CA ALA A 20 46.19 -9.83 -10.72
C ALA A 20 45.89 -9.04 -9.47
N GLY A 21 45.55 -7.75 -9.62
CA GLY A 21 44.80 -6.99 -8.67
C GLY A 21 43.34 -7.33 -8.90
N GLY A 22 42.88 -8.49 -8.41
CA GLY A 22 41.46 -8.74 -8.22
C GLY A 22 40.96 -7.56 -7.38
N THR A 23 40.08 -6.75 -7.94
CA THR A 23 39.18 -5.94 -7.15
C THR A 23 38.49 -6.92 -6.21
N ALA A 24 38.96 -6.99 -4.96
CA ALA A 24 38.14 -7.53 -3.91
C ALA A 24 36.84 -6.75 -4.04
N GLU A 25 35.78 -7.35 -4.53
CA GLU A 25 34.43 -6.89 -4.28
C GLU A 25 34.41 -6.62 -2.79
N GLY A 26 34.42 -5.34 -2.44
CA GLY A 26 34.39 -4.92 -1.06
C GLY A 26 33.17 -5.60 -0.46
N ALA A 27 33.38 -6.55 0.44
CA ALA A 27 32.29 -7.16 1.19
C ALA A 27 31.46 -6.00 1.71
N ALA A 28 30.25 -5.87 1.20
CA ALA A 28 29.34 -4.79 1.57
C ALA A 28 29.33 -4.76 3.10
N LYS A 29 29.73 -3.64 3.68
CA LYS A 29 29.82 -3.47 5.11
C LYS A 29 28.45 -3.80 5.66
N LYS A 30 28.29 -4.92 6.37
CA LYS A 30 27.00 -5.37 6.88
C LYS A 30 26.40 -4.20 7.66
N SER A 31 25.28 -3.68 7.21
CA SER A 31 24.61 -2.58 7.89
C SER A 31 24.20 -3.01 9.30
N ASN A 32 24.32 -2.11 10.26
CA ASN A 32 23.82 -2.32 11.62
C ASN A 32 22.30 -2.04 11.69
N LEU A 33 21.66 -1.71 10.56
CA LEU A 33 20.23 -1.45 10.52
C LEU A 33 19.47 -2.77 10.68
N ARG A 34 18.58 -2.79 11.66
CA ARG A 34 17.62 -3.87 11.92
C ARG A 34 16.22 -3.27 11.92
N VAL A 35 15.34 -3.78 11.07
CA VAL A 35 14.02 -3.18 10.84
C VAL A 35 12.94 -4.04 11.47
N GLY A 36 12.19 -3.44 12.39
CA GLY A 36 11.00 -4.02 12.99
C GLY A 36 9.72 -3.47 12.37
N MET A 37 8.65 -4.25 12.43
CA MET A 37 7.28 -3.81 12.16
C MET A 37 6.39 -4.26 13.31
N VAL A 38 5.48 -3.39 13.74
CA VAL A 38 4.37 -3.79 14.60
C VAL A 38 3.11 -3.68 13.78
N THR A 39 2.32 -4.77 13.63
CA THR A 39 1.05 -4.69 12.91
C THR A 39 0.02 -3.88 13.70
N ASP A 40 -0.95 -3.29 13.01
CA ASP A 40 -2.06 -2.61 13.69
C ASP A 40 -3.12 -3.61 14.25
N ALA A 41 -4.39 -3.44 13.92
CA ALA A 41 -5.43 -4.42 14.28
C ALA A 41 -5.40 -5.69 13.41
N GLY A 42 -4.80 -5.60 12.21
CA GLY A 42 -4.71 -6.69 11.24
C GLY A 42 -3.53 -7.64 11.47
N THR A 43 -3.25 -8.41 10.44
CA THR A 43 -2.12 -9.35 10.38
C THR A 43 -1.31 -9.09 9.12
N ILE A 44 -0.09 -9.63 9.03
CA ILE A 44 0.76 -9.50 7.84
C ILE A 44 0.23 -10.25 6.60
N ASP A 45 -0.86 -10.97 6.73
CA ASP A 45 -1.56 -11.71 5.69
C ASP A 45 -3.00 -11.20 5.47
N ASP A 46 -3.25 -9.93 5.80
CA ASP A 46 -4.54 -9.24 5.61
C ASP A 46 -4.88 -8.96 4.14
N LYS A 47 -4.00 -9.33 3.23
CA LYS A 47 -4.11 -9.14 1.78
C LYS A 47 -4.20 -7.67 1.35
N SER A 48 -3.79 -6.74 2.21
CA SER A 48 -3.97 -5.30 2.05
C SER A 48 -2.85 -4.52 2.75
N PHE A 49 -3.18 -3.73 3.76
CA PHE A 49 -2.35 -2.69 4.36
C PHE A 49 -1.11 -3.21 5.09
N ASN A 50 -1.28 -4.16 6.03
CA ASN A 50 -0.15 -4.72 6.76
C ASN A 50 0.72 -5.60 5.86
N GLN A 51 0.09 -6.42 5.00
CA GLN A 51 0.82 -7.26 4.05
C GLN A 51 1.67 -6.41 3.10
N GLY A 52 1.09 -5.40 2.45
CA GLY A 52 1.83 -4.53 1.52
C GLY A 52 3.01 -3.82 2.19
N THR A 53 2.83 -3.36 3.43
CA THR A 53 3.91 -2.77 4.24
C THR A 53 5.03 -3.79 4.49
N TRP A 54 4.67 -5.01 4.91
CA TRP A 54 5.63 -6.08 5.22
C TRP A 54 6.39 -6.56 3.98
N GLU A 55 5.73 -6.64 2.82
CA GLU A 55 6.37 -7.01 1.56
C GLU A 55 7.48 -6.02 1.15
N GLY A 56 7.28 -4.72 1.38
CA GLY A 56 8.31 -3.71 1.18
C GLY A 56 9.53 -3.91 2.10
N ILE A 57 9.28 -4.23 3.37
CA ILE A 57 10.34 -4.55 4.35
C ILE A 57 11.09 -5.83 3.94
N LEU A 58 10.39 -6.88 3.50
CA LEU A 58 11.02 -8.12 3.03
C LEU A 58 11.87 -7.90 1.79
N ARG A 59 11.41 -7.06 0.84
CA ARG A 59 12.19 -6.70 -0.33
C ARG A 59 13.49 -5.97 0.06
N ALA A 60 13.39 -4.98 0.94
CA ALA A 60 14.57 -4.27 1.47
C ALA A 60 15.52 -5.22 2.23
N SER A 61 14.96 -6.14 3.04
CA SER A 61 15.76 -7.16 3.73
C SER A 61 16.58 -8.01 2.77
N LYS A 62 15.98 -8.44 1.68
CA LYS A 62 16.65 -9.23 0.64
C LYS A 62 17.75 -8.44 -0.07
N ASP A 63 17.43 -7.20 -0.49
CA ASP A 63 18.33 -6.40 -1.31
C ASP A 63 19.52 -5.86 -0.51
N PHE A 64 19.31 -5.53 0.77
CA PHE A 64 20.33 -4.94 1.65
C PHE A 64 20.87 -5.91 2.72
N ALA A 65 20.48 -7.18 2.71
CA ALA A 65 20.86 -8.21 3.69
C ALA A 65 20.57 -7.78 5.15
N LEU A 66 19.37 -7.25 5.40
CA LEU A 66 18.96 -6.76 6.73
C LEU A 66 18.26 -7.85 7.55
N ASP A 67 18.40 -7.75 8.86
CA ASP A 67 17.60 -8.51 9.83
C ASP A 67 16.26 -7.80 10.03
N VAL A 68 15.14 -8.51 9.78
CA VAL A 68 13.79 -7.96 9.88
C VAL A 68 12.89 -8.84 10.73
N LYS A 69 11.95 -8.21 11.43
CA LYS A 69 11.00 -8.92 12.30
C LYS A 69 9.70 -8.15 12.39
N TYR A 70 8.57 -8.85 12.44
CA TYR A 70 7.32 -8.22 12.85
C TYR A 70 6.84 -8.77 14.19
N LEU A 71 6.04 -7.96 14.90
CA LEU A 71 5.29 -8.34 16.08
C LEU A 71 3.82 -7.96 15.88
N LYS A 72 2.93 -8.78 16.44
CA LYS A 72 1.50 -8.49 16.50
C LYS A 72 1.14 -8.19 17.95
N PRO A 73 0.54 -7.02 18.25
CA PRO A 73 0.12 -6.69 19.61
C PRO A 73 -1.09 -7.56 20.04
N ALA A 74 -1.25 -7.72 21.34
CA ALA A 74 -2.38 -8.46 21.90
C ALA A 74 -3.71 -7.69 21.84
N GLY A 75 -3.64 -6.34 21.73
CA GLY A 75 -4.76 -5.44 21.61
C GLY A 75 -4.38 -4.22 20.79
N THR A 76 -5.24 -3.21 20.78
CA THR A 76 -5.06 -2.00 19.95
C THR A 76 -5.03 -0.71 20.78
N THR A 77 -4.64 -0.81 22.04
CA THR A 77 -4.42 0.34 22.92
C THR A 77 -3.02 0.90 22.74
N GLU A 78 -2.81 2.15 23.13
CA GLU A 78 -1.47 2.76 23.18
C GLU A 78 -0.46 1.89 23.91
N ALA A 79 -0.86 1.31 25.06
CA ALA A 79 0.01 0.45 25.86
C ALA A 79 0.39 -0.85 25.13
N ASP A 80 -0.54 -1.44 24.38
CA ASP A 80 -0.27 -2.64 23.57
C ASP A 80 0.79 -2.35 22.50
N TYR A 81 0.65 -1.23 21.78
CA TYR A 81 1.61 -0.81 20.76
C TYR A 81 2.96 -0.44 21.37
N LEU A 82 3.00 0.34 22.45
CA LEU A 82 4.25 0.70 23.15
C LEU A 82 4.99 -0.52 23.66
N LYS A 83 4.28 -1.55 24.10
CA LYS A 83 4.88 -2.81 24.55
C LYS A 83 5.63 -3.51 23.41
N GLU A 84 4.98 -3.66 22.24
CA GLU A 84 5.60 -4.36 21.12
C GLU A 84 6.72 -3.52 20.46
N ILE A 85 6.58 -2.20 20.40
CA ILE A 85 7.70 -1.28 20.04
C ILE A 85 8.87 -1.49 20.98
N GLY A 86 8.63 -1.52 22.31
CA GLY A 86 9.68 -1.77 23.31
C GLY A 86 10.34 -3.13 23.12
N ASN A 87 9.56 -4.19 22.87
CA ASN A 87 10.09 -5.53 22.61
C ASN A 87 11.02 -5.58 21.39
N LEU A 88 10.72 -4.84 20.32
CA LEU A 88 11.61 -4.70 19.16
C LEU A 88 12.89 -3.94 19.52
N VAL A 89 12.75 -2.81 20.21
CA VAL A 89 13.91 -1.98 20.60
C VAL A 89 14.86 -2.75 21.55
N ASP A 90 14.31 -3.44 22.55
CA ASP A 90 15.08 -4.27 23.48
C ASP A 90 15.79 -5.44 22.79
N ALA A 91 15.20 -5.95 21.69
CA ALA A 91 15.82 -6.95 20.83
C ALA A 91 16.85 -6.35 19.84
N GLY A 92 17.10 -5.03 19.89
CA GLY A 92 18.12 -4.33 19.10
C GLY A 92 17.65 -3.89 17.71
N TYR A 93 16.34 -3.84 17.44
CA TYR A 93 15.81 -3.22 16.22
C TYR A 93 15.84 -1.70 16.38
N ASN A 94 16.46 -1.02 15.42
CA ASN A 94 16.73 0.43 15.48
C ASN A 94 15.98 1.25 14.43
N MET A 95 15.12 0.60 13.65
CA MET A 95 14.07 1.21 12.83
C MET A 95 12.79 0.41 13.01
N VAL A 96 11.67 1.09 13.29
CA VAL A 96 10.36 0.46 13.48
C VAL A 96 9.32 1.11 12.56
N ILE A 97 8.69 0.31 11.72
CA ILE A 97 7.60 0.73 10.83
C ILE A 97 6.27 0.36 11.47
N CYS A 98 5.40 1.34 11.60
CA CYS A 98 4.11 1.28 12.29
C CYS A 98 2.99 1.63 11.30
N PRO A 99 2.37 0.64 10.64
CA PRO A 99 1.29 0.88 9.70
C PRO A 99 -0.02 1.22 10.44
N GLY A 100 -0.50 2.46 10.23
CA GLY A 100 -1.84 2.87 10.64
C GLY A 100 -1.90 3.94 11.72
N PHE A 101 -2.97 4.73 11.66
CA PHE A 101 -3.26 5.84 12.57
C PHE A 101 -3.36 5.41 14.05
N LYS A 102 -3.64 4.16 14.33
CA LYS A 102 -3.73 3.64 15.71
C LYS A 102 -2.41 3.75 16.48
N PHE A 103 -1.29 3.93 15.78
CA PHE A 103 0.02 4.15 16.41
C PHE A 103 0.29 5.60 16.81
N GLU A 104 -0.57 6.55 16.48
CA GLU A 104 -0.31 7.98 16.65
C GLU A 104 0.07 8.33 18.10
N SER A 105 -0.72 7.87 19.09
CA SER A 105 -0.43 8.17 20.50
C SER A 105 0.78 7.38 21.04
N ALA A 106 0.93 6.12 20.62
CA ALA A 106 2.09 5.33 21.00
C ALA A 106 3.40 5.94 20.46
N LEU A 107 3.40 6.43 19.22
CA LEU A 107 4.58 7.07 18.64
C LEU A 107 4.83 8.47 19.19
N TYR A 108 3.79 9.18 19.65
CA TYR A 108 3.96 10.44 20.39
C TYR A 108 4.81 10.23 21.65
N VAL A 109 4.64 9.10 22.32
CA VAL A 109 5.47 8.71 23.49
C VAL A 109 6.80 8.10 23.08
N ALA A 110 6.80 7.21 22.07
CA ALA A 110 7.98 6.43 21.68
C ALA A 110 9.10 7.30 21.10
N GLN A 111 8.77 8.39 20.39
CA GLN A 111 9.75 9.30 19.79
C GLN A 111 10.70 9.92 20.85
N ASP A 112 10.19 10.25 22.03
CA ASP A 112 10.99 10.77 23.14
C ASP A 112 11.70 9.65 23.92
N LYS A 113 10.99 8.53 24.12
CA LYS A 113 11.50 7.40 24.89
C LYS A 113 12.67 6.70 24.21
N TYR A 114 12.70 6.69 22.88
CA TYR A 114 13.69 6.01 22.06
C TYR A 114 14.32 6.93 21.00
N PRO A 115 15.05 7.98 21.40
CA PRO A 115 15.51 9.03 20.47
C PRO A 115 16.50 8.55 19.40
N ASN A 116 17.12 7.38 19.60
CA ASN A 116 18.05 6.77 18.65
C ASN A 116 17.40 5.74 17.70
N VAL A 117 16.11 5.47 17.86
CA VAL A 117 15.34 4.57 16.99
C VAL A 117 14.59 5.40 15.95
N LYS A 118 14.64 4.96 14.69
CA LYS A 118 13.86 5.58 13.61
C LYS A 118 12.46 4.99 13.57
N PHE A 119 11.47 5.85 13.46
CA PHE A 119 10.06 5.44 13.35
C PHE A 119 9.45 5.92 12.04
N VAL A 120 8.70 5.04 11.41
CA VAL A 120 7.86 5.37 10.24
C VAL A 120 6.43 5.07 10.62
N ILE A 121 5.55 6.05 10.53
CA ILE A 121 4.11 5.83 10.67
C ILE A 121 3.43 6.02 9.32
N LEU A 122 2.60 5.06 8.92
CA LEU A 122 1.81 5.10 7.70
C LEU A 122 0.37 5.47 8.04
N ASP A 123 -0.25 6.36 7.26
CA ASP A 123 -1.58 6.94 7.49
C ASP A 123 -1.72 7.62 8.86
N GLY A 124 -0.68 8.30 9.33
CA GLY A 124 -0.72 8.98 10.61
C GLY A 124 0.48 9.88 10.88
N GLN A 125 0.43 10.54 12.02
CA GLN A 125 1.53 11.30 12.63
C GLN A 125 1.44 11.21 14.15
N PRO A 126 2.56 11.34 14.89
CA PRO A 126 2.52 11.32 16.34
C PRO A 126 1.65 12.44 16.89
N ARG A 127 0.70 12.09 17.76
CA ARG A 127 -0.16 13.03 18.48
C ARG A 127 -0.67 12.42 19.78
N THR A 128 -1.13 13.25 20.71
CA THR A 128 -1.77 12.78 21.93
C THR A 128 -3.08 12.05 21.66
N ALA A 129 -3.47 11.14 22.55
CA ALA A 129 -4.69 10.35 22.40
C ALA A 129 -5.99 11.18 22.35
N ASP A 130 -5.97 12.37 22.93
CA ASP A 130 -7.08 13.33 22.92
C ASP A 130 -7.00 14.35 21.76
N TYR A 131 -6.00 14.20 20.87
CA TYR A 131 -5.76 15.10 19.73
C TYR A 131 -5.49 16.56 20.09
N SER A 132 -5.11 16.83 21.34
CA SER A 132 -4.84 18.20 21.82
C SER A 132 -3.46 18.73 21.42
N ASP A 133 -2.53 17.83 21.11
CA ASP A 133 -1.16 18.17 20.66
C ASP A 133 -0.68 17.19 19.61
N ASP A 134 0.03 17.70 18.59
CA ASP A 134 0.74 16.91 17.61
C ASP A 134 2.18 17.43 17.46
N ARG A 135 3.13 16.49 17.41
CA ARG A 135 4.55 16.81 17.34
C ARG A 135 5.30 15.67 16.69
N ILE A 136 6.17 16.00 15.77
CA ILE A 136 7.00 15.02 15.08
C ILE A 136 8.47 15.35 15.30
N GLU A 137 9.20 14.43 15.95
CA GLU A 137 10.62 14.57 16.25
C GLU A 137 11.51 14.10 15.08
N GLY A 138 12.78 14.49 15.11
CA GLY A 138 13.74 14.17 14.05
C GLY A 138 14.04 12.68 13.82
N ASN A 139 13.50 11.80 14.64
CA ASN A 139 13.58 10.36 14.50
C ASN A 139 12.28 9.72 14.00
N VAL A 140 11.26 10.50 13.67
CA VAL A 140 9.97 10.03 13.14
C VAL A 140 9.67 10.64 11.79
N VAL A 141 9.06 9.87 10.89
CA VAL A 141 8.45 10.35 9.64
C VAL A 141 7.01 9.84 9.56
N GLY A 142 6.08 10.75 9.22
CA GLY A 142 4.70 10.41 8.86
C GLY A 142 4.54 10.29 7.35
N VAL A 143 3.76 9.33 6.89
CA VAL A 143 3.47 9.14 5.47
C VAL A 143 1.96 9.06 5.26
N TYR A 144 1.42 9.95 4.43
CA TYR A 144 0.01 9.98 4.03
C TYR A 144 -0.12 9.79 2.52
N TRP A 145 -1.26 9.31 2.09
CA TRP A 145 -1.57 9.13 0.67
C TRP A 145 -2.78 9.94 0.22
N ALA A 146 -2.84 10.15 -1.09
CA ALA A 146 -4.00 10.72 -1.77
C ALA A 146 -4.96 9.59 -2.21
N GLU A 147 -5.59 8.90 -1.25
CA GLU A 147 -6.47 7.75 -1.49
C GLU A 147 -7.64 8.12 -2.43
N HIS A 148 -8.09 9.37 -2.40
CA HIS A 148 -9.13 9.88 -3.31
C HIS A 148 -8.71 9.79 -4.78
N GLU A 149 -7.43 9.90 -5.09
CA GLU A 149 -6.91 9.79 -6.45
C GLU A 149 -6.95 8.35 -6.97
N SER A 150 -6.50 7.36 -6.19
CA SER A 150 -6.60 5.95 -6.59
C SER A 150 -8.04 5.45 -6.57
N GLY A 151 -8.85 5.90 -5.61
CA GLY A 151 -10.30 5.65 -5.62
C GLY A 151 -10.96 6.18 -6.89
N PHE A 152 -10.62 7.38 -7.34
CA PHE A 152 -11.11 7.97 -8.59
C PHE A 152 -10.75 7.12 -9.80
N LEU A 153 -9.50 6.70 -9.92
CA LEU A 153 -9.05 5.86 -11.04
C LEU A 153 -9.79 4.52 -11.08
N ALA A 154 -9.97 3.89 -9.93
CA ALA A 154 -10.70 2.63 -9.83
C ALA A 154 -12.20 2.78 -10.17
N GLY A 155 -12.83 3.86 -9.69
CA GLY A 155 -14.23 4.19 -10.02
C GLY A 155 -14.42 4.51 -11.50
N LEU A 156 -13.50 5.28 -12.08
CA LEU A 156 -13.48 5.57 -13.52
C LEU A 156 -13.31 4.29 -14.34
N ALA A 157 -12.36 3.42 -13.99
CA ALA A 157 -12.10 2.17 -14.67
C ALA A 157 -13.35 1.27 -14.69
N ALA A 158 -13.95 1.07 -13.51
CA ALA A 158 -15.16 0.24 -13.38
C ALA A 158 -16.34 0.80 -14.18
N ALA A 159 -16.58 2.11 -14.12
CA ALA A 159 -17.68 2.74 -14.83
C ALA A 159 -17.48 2.78 -16.34
N LEU A 160 -16.26 2.85 -16.84
CA LEU A 160 -15.93 2.72 -18.26
C LEU A 160 -16.10 1.27 -18.74
N GLN A 161 -15.72 0.28 -17.92
CA GLN A 161 -15.80 -1.14 -18.27
C GLN A 161 -17.25 -1.61 -18.40
N PHE A 162 -18.12 -1.24 -17.46
CA PHE A 162 -19.49 -1.75 -17.44
C PHE A 162 -20.52 -0.80 -18.05
N LYS A 163 -20.22 0.48 -18.17
CA LYS A 163 -21.09 1.56 -18.68
C LYS A 163 -22.48 1.67 -18.06
N ASN A 164 -23.08 0.55 -17.67
CA ASN A 164 -24.31 0.46 -16.90
C ASN A 164 -24.07 -0.49 -15.74
N GLY A 165 -24.56 -0.19 -14.55
CA GLY A 165 -24.38 -1.04 -13.39
C GLY A 165 -24.83 -0.36 -12.11
N ASN A 166 -24.88 -1.14 -11.05
CA ASN A 166 -25.16 -0.68 -9.70
C ASN A 166 -23.93 -0.98 -8.84
N PHE A 167 -23.25 0.08 -8.37
CA PHE A 167 -22.01 -0.06 -7.64
C PHE A 167 -22.22 0.21 -6.15
N GLY A 168 -21.43 -0.47 -5.32
CA GLY A 168 -21.41 -0.33 -3.88
C GLY A 168 -20.01 -0.09 -3.34
N PHE A 169 -19.94 0.33 -2.08
CA PHE A 169 -18.72 0.52 -1.33
C PHE A 169 -18.85 -0.13 0.05
N ILE A 170 -17.81 -0.85 0.45
CA ILE A 170 -17.66 -1.37 1.80
C ILE A 170 -16.31 -0.88 2.33
N GLY A 171 -16.38 0.02 3.33
CA GLY A 171 -15.23 0.44 4.11
C GLY A 171 -15.06 -0.42 5.35
N GLY A 172 -13.84 -0.53 5.87
CA GLY A 172 -13.60 -1.06 7.21
C GLY A 172 -14.11 -0.09 8.26
N MET A 173 -13.24 0.69 8.86
CA MET A 173 -13.62 1.79 9.76
C MET A 173 -13.87 3.08 8.97
N GLU A 174 -14.77 3.93 9.48
CA GLU A 174 -15.00 5.26 8.94
C GLU A 174 -13.90 6.23 9.40
N VAL A 175 -12.76 6.18 8.75
CA VAL A 175 -11.58 7.01 9.02
C VAL A 175 -11.12 7.75 7.77
N PRO A 176 -10.34 8.85 7.88
CA PRO A 176 -10.04 9.74 6.76
C PRO A 176 -9.50 9.02 5.51
N ALA A 177 -8.57 8.08 5.65
CA ALA A 177 -8.01 7.33 4.52
C ALA A 177 -9.09 6.51 3.78
N VAL A 178 -9.95 5.80 4.53
CA VAL A 178 -11.03 4.97 3.95
C VAL A 178 -12.14 5.84 3.34
N GLN A 179 -12.46 6.97 3.98
CA GLN A 179 -13.40 7.95 3.44
C GLN A 179 -12.91 8.55 2.11
N LYS A 180 -11.62 8.90 2.02
CA LYS A 180 -11.03 9.43 0.78
C LYS A 180 -11.10 8.42 -0.37
N PHE A 181 -10.82 7.14 -0.13
CA PHE A 181 -11.04 6.09 -1.14
C PHE A 181 -12.48 6.10 -1.66
N ASN A 182 -13.46 6.15 -0.76
CA ASN A 182 -14.88 6.19 -1.11
C ASN A 182 -15.24 7.44 -1.93
N TRP A 183 -14.81 8.62 -1.46
CA TRP A 183 -15.11 9.87 -2.15
C TRP A 183 -14.47 9.93 -3.54
N GLY A 184 -13.25 9.46 -3.66
CA GLY A 184 -12.59 9.32 -4.95
C GLY A 184 -13.36 8.39 -5.88
N PHE A 185 -13.73 7.21 -5.40
CA PHE A 185 -14.51 6.23 -6.16
C PHE A 185 -15.81 6.80 -6.71
N GLN A 186 -16.59 7.47 -5.86
CA GLN A 186 -17.83 8.14 -6.30
C GLN A 186 -17.56 9.23 -7.35
N GLN A 187 -16.49 10.02 -7.19
CA GLN A 187 -16.10 11.05 -8.17
C GLN A 187 -15.69 10.43 -9.50
N GLY A 188 -14.94 9.31 -9.49
CA GLY A 188 -14.56 8.58 -10.70
C GLY A 188 -15.78 8.05 -11.48
N VAL A 189 -16.76 7.49 -10.78
CA VAL A 189 -18.05 7.06 -11.38
C VAL A 189 -18.81 8.26 -11.96
N LYS A 190 -18.95 9.35 -11.20
CA LYS A 190 -19.62 10.58 -11.69
C LYS A 190 -18.90 11.16 -12.91
N TYR A 191 -17.57 11.14 -12.93
CA TYR A 191 -16.77 11.62 -14.05
C TYR A 191 -16.99 10.77 -15.32
N ALA A 192 -17.04 9.44 -15.18
CA ALA A 192 -17.34 8.54 -16.28
C ALA A 192 -18.78 8.78 -16.85
N ASN A 193 -19.76 8.92 -15.96
CA ASN A 193 -21.14 9.21 -16.37
C ASN A 193 -21.24 10.54 -17.14
N ALA A 194 -20.55 11.58 -16.68
CA ALA A 194 -20.61 12.91 -17.29
C ALA A 194 -19.87 13.00 -18.63
N ASN A 195 -18.76 12.28 -18.81
CA ASN A 195 -17.84 12.52 -19.92
C ASN A 195 -17.78 11.37 -20.94
N PHE A 196 -18.19 10.15 -20.57
CA PHE A 196 -18.01 8.96 -21.42
C PHE A 196 -19.29 8.18 -21.69
N GLY A 197 -20.44 8.75 -21.33
CA GLY A 197 -21.74 8.13 -21.59
C GLY A 197 -22.01 6.86 -20.78
N SER A 198 -21.36 6.70 -19.65
CA SER A 198 -21.73 5.69 -18.65
C SER A 198 -23.02 6.10 -17.93
N ASN A 199 -23.75 5.12 -17.41
CA ASN A 199 -24.97 5.31 -16.63
C ASN A 199 -24.95 4.39 -15.42
N VAL A 200 -23.84 4.47 -14.65
CA VAL A 200 -23.64 3.70 -13.42
C VAL A 200 -24.39 4.38 -12.28
N THR A 201 -25.10 3.59 -11.50
CA THR A 201 -25.82 4.05 -10.30
C THR A 201 -25.06 3.66 -9.04
N MET A 202 -25.13 4.52 -8.04
CA MET A 202 -24.71 4.25 -6.67
C MET A 202 -25.83 4.70 -5.74
N LYS A 203 -26.08 3.95 -4.66
CA LYS A 203 -27.11 4.27 -3.69
C LYS A 203 -26.49 4.35 -2.28
N GLN A 204 -27.03 5.23 -1.44
CA GLN A 204 -26.59 5.39 -0.05
C GLN A 204 -26.64 4.06 0.71
N GLU A 205 -27.68 3.25 0.50
CA GLU A 205 -27.87 1.95 1.16
C GLU A 205 -26.80 0.90 0.81
N ASN A 206 -26.03 1.14 -0.26
CA ASN A 206 -24.91 0.32 -0.73
C ASN A 206 -23.56 0.99 -0.46
N ASN A 207 -23.50 1.94 0.46
CA ASN A 207 -22.29 2.65 0.85
C ASN A 207 -22.15 2.53 2.38
N LEU A 208 -21.38 1.57 2.84
CA LEU A 208 -21.35 1.14 4.24
C LEU A 208 -19.94 1.05 4.79
N TYR A 209 -19.79 1.34 6.07
CA TYR A 209 -18.58 1.07 6.87
C TYR A 209 -18.92 -0.01 7.89
N GLN A 210 -18.09 -1.09 7.93
CA GLN A 210 -18.33 -2.25 8.79
C GLN A 210 -18.00 -1.95 10.26
N GLY A 211 -17.02 -1.06 10.51
CA GLY A 211 -16.60 -0.65 11.85
C GLY A 211 -15.29 -1.30 12.34
N THR A 212 -14.77 -2.32 11.65
CA THR A 212 -13.46 -2.93 11.92
C THR A 212 -12.69 -3.20 10.63
N PHE A 213 -11.45 -3.74 10.72
CA PHE A 213 -10.67 -4.19 9.57
C PHE A 213 -10.40 -5.71 9.58
N ASP A 214 -10.94 -6.46 10.52
CA ASP A 214 -10.58 -7.87 10.76
C ASP A 214 -11.77 -8.85 10.77
N ASP A 215 -13.01 -8.39 10.76
CA ASP A 215 -14.20 -9.25 10.74
C ASP A 215 -14.54 -9.72 9.30
N ILE A 216 -13.88 -10.81 8.89
CA ILE A 216 -14.10 -11.45 7.58
C ILE A 216 -15.57 -11.88 7.40
N GLY A 217 -16.18 -12.41 8.47
CA GLY A 217 -17.55 -12.92 8.42
C GLY A 217 -18.57 -11.80 8.17
N ALA A 218 -18.43 -10.67 8.85
CA ALA A 218 -19.28 -9.51 8.62
C ALA A 218 -19.10 -8.94 7.20
N GLY A 219 -17.87 -8.89 6.69
CA GLY A 219 -17.60 -8.49 5.31
C GLY A 219 -18.35 -9.34 4.29
N GLN A 220 -18.32 -10.67 4.48
CA GLN A 220 -19.04 -11.61 3.63
C GLN A 220 -20.56 -11.39 3.68
N GLN A 221 -21.13 -11.18 4.85
CA GLN A 221 -22.58 -10.98 5.02
C GLN A 221 -23.05 -9.66 4.39
N ILE A 222 -22.28 -8.57 4.54
CA ILE A 222 -22.60 -7.27 3.92
C ILE A 222 -22.54 -7.40 2.39
N ALA A 223 -21.51 -8.05 1.84
CA ALA A 223 -21.38 -8.28 0.41
C ALA A 223 -22.56 -9.12 -0.14
N ALA A 224 -22.93 -10.21 0.57
CA ALA A 224 -24.08 -11.02 0.20
C ALA A 224 -25.37 -10.18 0.09
N SER A 225 -25.63 -9.36 1.10
CA SER A 225 -26.79 -8.46 1.12
C SER A 225 -26.75 -7.44 -0.03
N MET A 226 -25.59 -6.89 -0.38
CA MET A 226 -25.46 -5.95 -1.52
C MET A 226 -25.70 -6.65 -2.86
N TYR A 227 -25.09 -7.83 -3.07
CA TYR A 227 -25.31 -8.60 -4.30
C TYR A 227 -26.78 -9.05 -4.45
N ASP A 228 -27.47 -9.38 -3.35
CA ASP A 228 -28.90 -9.70 -3.35
C ASP A 228 -29.78 -8.49 -3.74
N ARG A 229 -29.31 -7.27 -3.45
CA ARG A 229 -29.96 -6.02 -3.91
C ARG A 229 -29.57 -5.63 -5.35
N GLY A 230 -28.82 -6.47 -6.06
CA GLY A 230 -28.42 -6.25 -7.46
C GLY A 230 -27.24 -5.28 -7.61
N VAL A 231 -26.34 -5.24 -6.65
CA VAL A 231 -25.03 -4.60 -6.83
C VAL A 231 -24.16 -5.49 -7.71
N ASP A 232 -23.51 -4.91 -8.72
CA ASP A 232 -22.67 -5.62 -9.67
C ASP A 232 -21.18 -5.55 -9.30
N VAL A 233 -20.76 -4.41 -8.77
CA VAL A 233 -19.36 -4.11 -8.38
C VAL A 233 -19.34 -3.56 -6.99
N ILE A 234 -18.52 -4.15 -6.12
CA ILE A 234 -18.26 -3.64 -4.76
C ILE A 234 -16.80 -3.19 -4.66
N PHE A 235 -16.59 -1.93 -4.30
CA PHE A 235 -15.26 -1.49 -3.88
C PHE A 235 -15.09 -1.77 -2.38
N ALA A 236 -14.10 -2.59 -2.03
CA ALA A 236 -13.85 -3.03 -0.66
C ALA A 236 -12.56 -2.40 -0.11
N ALA A 237 -12.65 -1.24 0.54
CA ALA A 237 -11.54 -0.58 1.23
C ALA A 237 -11.54 -0.97 2.72
N ALA A 238 -11.18 -2.24 3.05
CA ALA A 238 -11.59 -2.81 4.32
C ALA A 238 -10.65 -3.87 4.93
N GLY A 239 -9.42 -4.06 4.43
CA GLY A 239 -8.50 -5.06 4.99
C GLY A 239 -9.09 -6.47 5.02
N GLY A 240 -9.06 -7.15 6.17
CA GLY A 240 -9.63 -8.49 6.35
C GLY A 240 -11.14 -8.57 6.10
N VAL A 241 -11.90 -7.52 6.41
CA VAL A 241 -13.32 -7.41 6.00
C VAL A 241 -13.45 -7.52 4.47
N GLY A 242 -12.51 -6.92 3.72
CA GLY A 242 -12.42 -7.03 2.26
C GLY A 242 -12.17 -8.45 1.78
N VAL A 243 -11.42 -9.26 2.52
CA VAL A 243 -11.28 -10.72 2.24
C VAL A 243 -12.64 -11.41 2.28
N GLY A 244 -13.51 -11.04 3.22
CA GLY A 244 -14.90 -11.53 3.29
C GLY A 244 -15.70 -11.16 2.05
N VAL A 245 -15.57 -9.91 1.55
CA VAL A 245 -16.21 -9.45 0.29
C VAL A 245 -15.73 -10.28 -0.90
N ILE A 246 -14.43 -10.51 -1.02
CA ILE A 246 -13.83 -11.34 -2.07
C ILE A 246 -14.35 -12.77 -2.01
N ASN A 247 -14.44 -13.37 -0.83
CA ASN A 247 -14.96 -14.72 -0.63
C ASN A 247 -16.42 -14.83 -1.11
N GLU A 248 -17.27 -13.86 -0.76
CA GLU A 248 -18.67 -13.86 -1.23
C GLU A 248 -18.76 -13.68 -2.76
N ALA A 249 -17.96 -12.77 -3.34
CA ALA A 249 -17.95 -12.62 -4.78
C ALA A 249 -17.52 -13.90 -5.50
N LYS A 250 -16.53 -14.63 -4.97
CA LYS A 250 -16.13 -15.95 -5.50
C LYS A 250 -17.26 -16.97 -5.41
N ASN A 251 -17.99 -17.01 -4.30
CA ASN A 251 -19.16 -17.89 -4.13
C ASN A 251 -20.24 -17.58 -5.15
N ARG A 252 -20.54 -16.28 -5.37
CA ARG A 252 -21.52 -15.82 -6.38
C ARG A 252 -21.07 -16.16 -7.80
N ALA A 253 -19.79 -15.94 -8.11
CA ALA A 253 -19.24 -16.27 -9.43
C ALA A 253 -19.26 -17.78 -9.69
N ALA A 254 -18.96 -18.61 -8.69
CA ALA A 254 -19.08 -20.06 -8.78
C ALA A 254 -20.54 -20.52 -9.04
N ALA A 255 -21.52 -19.77 -8.54
CA ALA A 255 -22.95 -19.96 -8.82
C ALA A 255 -23.43 -19.34 -10.16
N GLY A 256 -22.49 -18.87 -11.00
CA GLY A 256 -22.78 -18.32 -12.33
C GLY A 256 -23.26 -16.85 -12.33
N LYS A 257 -23.11 -16.14 -11.21
CA LYS A 257 -23.44 -14.70 -11.15
C LYS A 257 -22.26 -13.87 -11.64
N LYS A 258 -22.55 -12.77 -12.35
CA LYS A 258 -21.55 -11.79 -12.80
C LYS A 258 -21.42 -10.69 -11.76
N VAL A 259 -20.51 -10.85 -10.85
CA VAL A 259 -20.20 -9.89 -9.78
C VAL A 259 -18.70 -9.65 -9.71
N TRP A 260 -18.34 -8.46 -9.26
CA TRP A 260 -16.95 -8.01 -9.26
C TRP A 260 -16.59 -7.31 -7.95
N VAL A 261 -15.31 -7.33 -7.63
CA VAL A 261 -14.73 -6.57 -6.52
C VAL A 261 -13.63 -5.65 -7.06
N ILE A 262 -13.59 -4.44 -6.53
CA ILE A 262 -12.41 -3.57 -6.62
C ILE A 262 -11.65 -3.76 -5.32
N GLY A 263 -10.38 -4.13 -5.43
CA GLY A 263 -9.47 -4.30 -4.31
C GLY A 263 -8.89 -2.98 -3.82
N VAL A 264 -8.08 -3.03 -2.75
CA VAL A 264 -7.50 -1.86 -2.10
C VAL A 264 -6.05 -2.09 -1.68
N ASP A 265 -5.29 -1.01 -1.54
CA ASP A 265 -3.92 -0.90 -1.05
C ASP A 265 -2.88 -1.57 -1.98
N VAL A 266 -3.04 -2.85 -2.26
CA VAL A 266 -2.16 -3.65 -3.13
C VAL A 266 -2.95 -4.20 -4.32
N ASP A 267 -2.25 -4.77 -5.31
CA ASP A 267 -2.92 -5.53 -6.37
C ASP A 267 -3.48 -6.84 -5.81
N GLN A 268 -4.80 -6.88 -5.63
CA GLN A 268 -5.50 -8.06 -5.10
C GLN A 268 -6.01 -9.02 -6.20
N TYR A 269 -5.53 -8.91 -7.45
CA TYR A 269 -5.97 -9.77 -8.55
C TYR A 269 -5.93 -11.26 -8.18
N ASN A 270 -4.83 -11.70 -7.57
CA ASN A 270 -4.62 -13.10 -7.20
C ASN A 270 -5.58 -13.60 -6.11
N GLU A 271 -6.04 -12.72 -5.23
CA GLU A 271 -6.99 -13.09 -4.17
C GLU A 271 -8.38 -13.44 -4.74
N GLY A 272 -8.70 -12.89 -5.90
CA GLY A 272 -9.95 -13.15 -6.62
C GLY A 272 -9.91 -14.35 -7.56
N VAL A 273 -8.77 -15.01 -7.73
CA VAL A 273 -8.61 -16.10 -8.71
C VAL A 273 -9.51 -17.29 -8.35
N MET A 274 -10.23 -17.76 -9.34
CA MET A 274 -11.14 -18.89 -9.33
C MET A 274 -10.46 -20.16 -9.87
N PRO A 275 -11.01 -21.38 -9.62
CA PRO A 275 -10.43 -22.64 -10.12
C PRO A 275 -10.27 -22.71 -11.66
N ASN A 276 -11.03 -21.91 -12.40
CA ASN A 276 -10.90 -21.81 -13.86
C ASN A 276 -9.81 -20.83 -14.33
N GLY A 277 -9.07 -20.22 -13.40
CA GLY A 277 -8.00 -19.26 -13.68
C GLY A 277 -8.46 -17.80 -13.88
N SER A 278 -9.78 -17.52 -13.96
CA SER A 278 -10.25 -16.12 -13.97
C SER A 278 -10.26 -15.51 -12.59
N SER A 279 -10.20 -14.18 -12.49
CA SER A 279 -10.33 -13.47 -11.21
C SER A 279 -11.63 -12.66 -11.18
N ILE A 280 -12.23 -12.56 -10.00
CA ILE A 280 -13.36 -11.66 -9.72
C ILE A 280 -12.89 -10.26 -9.33
N ILE A 281 -11.60 -10.03 -9.18
CA ILE A 281 -11.05 -8.69 -8.95
C ILE A 281 -10.99 -7.96 -10.29
N LEU A 282 -11.73 -6.85 -10.38
CA LEU A 282 -11.75 -6.02 -11.58
C LEU A 282 -10.46 -5.21 -11.73
N THR A 283 -10.06 -4.56 -10.67
CA THR A 283 -8.84 -3.76 -10.48
C THR A 283 -8.65 -3.51 -8.98
N SER A 284 -7.61 -2.78 -8.57
CA SER A 284 -7.40 -2.37 -7.19
C SER A 284 -7.06 -0.89 -7.10
N ALA A 285 -7.62 -0.17 -6.12
CA ALA A 285 -7.20 1.18 -5.77
C ALA A 285 -5.96 1.10 -4.88
N MET A 286 -4.79 1.40 -5.44
CA MET A 286 -3.50 1.12 -4.78
C MET A 286 -2.94 2.32 -4.04
N LYS A 287 -2.36 2.03 -2.87
CA LYS A 287 -1.30 2.80 -2.21
C LYS A 287 -0.01 2.00 -2.32
N TYR A 288 1.07 2.58 -2.78
CA TYR A 288 2.34 1.85 -2.91
C TYR A 288 3.05 1.75 -1.56
N LEU A 289 2.46 0.97 -0.65
CA LEU A 289 2.94 0.74 0.73
C LEU A 289 4.30 0.05 0.76
N ASP A 290 4.48 -0.94 -0.11
CA ASP A 290 5.71 -1.69 -0.28
C ASP A 290 6.86 -0.79 -0.71
N ARG A 291 6.60 0.14 -1.63
CA ARG A 291 7.56 1.13 -2.07
C ARG A 291 7.88 2.13 -0.96
N ALA A 292 6.87 2.67 -0.29
CA ALA A 292 7.09 3.61 0.81
C ALA A 292 7.93 3.00 1.93
N SER A 293 7.64 1.78 2.34
CA SER A 293 8.42 1.07 3.36
C SER A 293 9.85 0.80 2.91
N TYR A 294 10.03 0.35 1.68
CA TYR A 294 11.35 0.13 1.08
C TYR A 294 12.17 1.43 1.02
N ASP A 295 11.59 2.51 0.49
CA ASP A 295 12.25 3.80 0.31
C ASP A 295 12.68 4.41 1.66
N MET A 296 11.88 4.25 2.73
CA MET A 296 12.27 4.71 4.06
C MET A 296 13.48 3.94 4.61
N ILE A 297 13.53 2.64 4.39
CA ILE A 297 14.68 1.81 4.78
C ILE A 297 15.93 2.20 3.97
N GLU A 298 15.80 2.34 2.66
CA GLU A 298 16.88 2.76 1.79
C GLU A 298 17.39 4.16 2.14
N ASN A 299 16.49 5.08 2.47
CA ASN A 299 16.87 6.43 2.92
C ASN A 299 17.65 6.40 4.22
N GLU A 300 17.29 5.57 5.20
CA GLU A 300 18.06 5.43 6.44
C GLU A 300 19.47 4.85 6.17
N LEU A 301 19.55 3.81 5.33
CA LEU A 301 20.85 3.23 4.93
C LEU A 301 21.79 4.24 4.27
N ASN A 302 21.22 5.19 3.53
CA ASN A 302 21.95 6.24 2.81
C ASN A 302 22.15 7.52 3.65
N GLY A 303 21.76 7.53 4.94
CA GLY A 303 21.85 8.69 5.83
C GLY A 303 20.93 9.85 5.41
N ARG A 304 19.82 9.56 4.75
CA ARG A 304 18.82 10.52 4.21
C ARG A 304 17.43 10.34 4.82
N PHE A 305 17.34 9.72 5.99
CA PHE A 305 16.06 9.53 6.67
C PHE A 305 15.36 10.88 6.84
N PRO A 306 14.11 11.05 6.36
CA PRO A 306 13.43 12.36 6.36
C PRO A 306 12.72 12.63 7.69
N GLY A 307 13.41 12.39 8.80
CA GLY A 307 12.85 12.57 10.14
C GLY A 307 12.41 14.01 10.41
N GLY A 308 11.38 14.17 11.23
CA GLY A 308 10.75 15.46 11.51
C GLY A 308 9.82 15.95 10.40
N SER A 309 9.47 15.10 9.44
CA SER A 309 8.64 15.50 8.32
C SER A 309 7.40 14.62 8.11
N ILE A 310 6.43 15.16 7.41
CA ILE A 310 5.25 14.46 6.90
C ILE A 310 5.35 14.42 5.38
N LEU A 311 5.32 13.22 4.83
CA LEU A 311 5.35 12.97 3.39
C LEU A 311 3.93 12.75 2.88
N HIS A 312 3.62 13.36 1.73
CA HIS A 312 2.37 13.15 1.02
C HIS A 312 2.65 12.45 -0.32
N LEU A 313 2.12 11.24 -0.44
CA LEU A 313 2.26 10.40 -1.63
C LEU A 313 0.97 10.47 -2.45
N ASP A 314 1.09 10.91 -3.71
CA ASP A 314 -0.03 11.17 -4.62
C ASP A 314 0.31 10.70 -6.05
N SER A 315 -0.53 11.04 -7.01
CA SER A 315 -0.28 10.73 -8.42
C SER A 315 1.00 11.37 -8.98
N ARG A 316 1.42 12.53 -8.47
CA ARG A 316 2.58 13.28 -8.99
C ARG A 316 3.91 12.59 -8.68
N ASN A 317 3.97 11.85 -7.58
CA ASN A 317 5.14 11.08 -7.16
C ASN A 317 4.94 9.55 -7.29
N ASP A 318 3.91 9.14 -8.04
CA ASP A 318 3.56 7.74 -8.24
C ASP A 318 3.29 6.98 -6.92
N GLY A 319 2.77 7.69 -5.91
CA GLY A 319 2.45 7.12 -4.60
C GLY A 319 1.13 6.37 -4.55
N VAL A 320 0.23 6.63 -5.53
CA VAL A 320 -1.09 5.99 -5.66
C VAL A 320 -1.37 5.64 -7.13
N GLY A 321 -2.32 4.74 -7.37
CA GLY A 321 -2.69 4.36 -8.73
C GLY A 321 -3.65 3.18 -8.77
N ILE A 322 -3.65 2.48 -9.90
CA ILE A 322 -4.21 1.14 -10.07
C ILE A 322 -3.12 0.20 -10.59
N PRO A 323 -3.29 -1.12 -10.57
CA PRO A 323 -2.30 -2.06 -11.13
C PRO A 323 -1.92 -1.70 -12.57
N VAL A 324 -0.65 -1.93 -12.92
CA VAL A 324 -0.18 -1.74 -14.30
C VAL A 324 -0.85 -2.74 -15.24
N GLU A 325 -0.99 -3.98 -14.78
CA GLU A 325 -1.70 -5.04 -15.48
C GLU A 325 -3.09 -5.20 -14.90
N ASN A 326 -4.13 -5.09 -15.74
CA ASN A 326 -5.53 -5.23 -15.37
C ASN A 326 -6.22 -6.19 -16.35
N PRO A 327 -6.06 -7.52 -16.18
CA PRO A 327 -6.56 -8.51 -17.15
C PRO A 327 -8.07 -8.49 -17.36
N ASN A 328 -8.84 -7.93 -16.41
CA ASN A 328 -10.30 -7.84 -16.45
C ASN A 328 -10.82 -6.50 -17.00
N LEU A 329 -9.92 -5.62 -17.43
CA LEU A 329 -10.27 -4.36 -18.09
C LEU A 329 -9.93 -4.43 -19.58
N ASP A 330 -10.84 -3.92 -20.41
CA ASP A 330 -10.57 -3.76 -21.83
C ASP A 330 -9.42 -2.76 -22.06
N LYS A 331 -8.63 -2.99 -23.11
CA LYS A 331 -7.52 -2.09 -23.44
C LYS A 331 -7.95 -0.62 -23.61
N SER A 332 -9.11 -0.39 -24.19
CA SER A 332 -9.67 0.96 -24.35
C SER A 332 -9.94 1.63 -22.99
N VAL A 333 -10.32 0.85 -21.97
CA VAL A 333 -10.54 1.35 -20.62
C VAL A 333 -9.20 1.69 -19.95
N THR A 334 -8.22 0.78 -20.02
CA THR A 334 -6.89 1.04 -19.44
C THR A 334 -6.20 2.25 -20.08
N ASP A 335 -6.36 2.45 -21.39
CA ASP A 335 -5.81 3.62 -22.09
C ASP A 335 -6.47 4.92 -21.62
N LEU A 336 -7.79 4.95 -21.40
CA LEU A 336 -8.50 6.14 -20.88
C LEU A 336 -8.12 6.42 -19.41
N VAL A 337 -7.98 5.39 -18.59
CA VAL A 337 -7.54 5.55 -17.19
C VAL A 337 -6.11 6.06 -17.12
N ALA A 338 -5.21 5.57 -17.98
CA ALA A 338 -3.84 6.08 -18.06
C ALA A 338 -3.80 7.57 -18.49
N GLN A 339 -4.67 7.99 -19.41
CA GLN A 339 -4.83 9.41 -19.77
C GLN A 339 -5.33 10.26 -18.59
N ALA A 340 -6.34 9.76 -17.85
CA ALA A 340 -6.85 10.43 -16.66
C ALA A 340 -5.76 10.55 -15.59
N PHE A 341 -4.97 9.51 -15.38
CA PHE A 341 -3.83 9.53 -14.45
C PHE A 341 -2.79 10.58 -14.85
N ALA A 342 -2.43 10.66 -16.13
CA ALA A 342 -1.53 11.72 -16.64
C ALA A 342 -2.12 13.14 -16.45
N GLN A 343 -3.44 13.28 -16.61
CA GLN A 343 -4.14 14.54 -16.35
C GLN A 343 -4.18 14.91 -14.87
N MET A 344 -4.28 13.94 -13.97
CA MET A 344 -4.14 14.15 -12.52
C MET A 344 -2.73 14.61 -12.17
N LYS A 345 -1.69 13.94 -12.69
CA LYS A 345 -0.29 14.35 -12.51
C LYS A 345 -0.02 15.80 -12.96
N SER A 346 -0.65 16.24 -14.05
CA SER A 346 -0.52 17.61 -14.55
C SER A 346 -1.42 18.62 -13.84
N GLY A 347 -2.34 18.16 -12.98
CA GLY A 347 -3.33 19.00 -12.30
C GLY A 347 -4.53 19.40 -13.17
N ALA A 348 -4.66 18.85 -14.39
CA ALA A 348 -5.81 19.08 -15.27
C ALA A 348 -7.10 18.41 -14.73
N ILE A 349 -6.98 17.23 -14.12
CA ILE A 349 -8.02 16.63 -13.29
C ILE A 349 -7.64 16.83 -11.83
N LYS A 350 -8.56 17.40 -11.07
CA LYS A 350 -8.44 17.54 -9.61
C LYS A 350 -9.56 16.73 -8.97
N VAL A 351 -9.20 15.78 -8.14
CA VAL A 351 -10.11 14.99 -7.34
C VAL A 351 -10.21 15.64 -5.96
N ALA A 352 -11.42 15.89 -5.47
CA ALA A 352 -11.58 16.45 -4.12
C ALA A 352 -11.33 15.36 -3.06
N ASP A 353 -10.65 15.75 -1.99
CA ASP A 353 -10.39 14.90 -0.82
C ASP A 353 -11.44 15.08 0.28
N THR A 354 -12.59 15.68 -0.07
CA THR A 354 -13.74 15.92 0.79
C THR A 354 -14.98 15.21 0.29
N GLY A 355 -15.93 14.94 1.20
CA GLY A 355 -17.17 14.23 0.90
C GLY A 355 -18.35 15.14 0.47
N ASP A 356 -18.10 16.39 0.08
CA ASP A 356 -19.16 17.34 -0.24
C ASP A 356 -20.00 16.88 -1.45
N GLY A 357 -21.32 16.71 -1.22
CA GLY A 357 -22.24 16.22 -2.25
C GLY A 357 -22.08 14.74 -2.63
N LEU A 358 -21.38 13.96 -1.79
CA LEU A 358 -21.15 12.53 -1.92
C LEU A 358 -21.84 11.76 -0.79
N PHE A 359 -22.01 10.46 -0.96
CA PHE A 359 -22.43 9.58 0.13
C PHE A 359 -21.33 9.50 1.19
N LYS A 360 -21.76 9.51 2.44
CA LYS A 360 -20.86 9.35 3.60
C LYS A 360 -20.78 7.90 3.99
#